data_02609d7b01a916a6525089114c637a03
#
_entry.id   02609d7b01a916a6525089114c637a03
#
_cell.length_a   1.000
_cell.length_b   1.000
_cell.length_c   1.000
_cell.angle_alpha   90.00
_cell.angle_beta   90.00
_cell.angle_gamma   90.00
#
_symmetry.space_group_name_H-M   'P 1'
#
loop_
_entity.id
_entity.type
_entity.pdbx_description
1 polymer ?
#
loop_
_entity_poly.entity_id
_entity_poly.type
_entity_poly.pdbx_seq_one_letter_code
_entity_poly.pdbx_strand_id
1 'polypeptide(L)'
;MKFTKRVTKGVINVKYPNIEAERARLGLSKEEFAKKLGVATKTYYNWLNGVNPIPSNILLDMADMCNSDIDYLLGRNGKGV
;
A
#
# COMPACT_ATOMS: atom_id res chain seq x y z
N MET A 1 -15.88 22.59 7.73
CA MET A 1 -15.32 22.45 7.69
C MET A 1 -14.56 22.19 7.93
N LYS A 2 -14.52 22.12 8.06
CA LYS A 2 -13.72 21.87 8.17
C LYS A 2 -13.06 21.11 8.36
N PHE A 3 -13.29 20.44 8.26
CA PHE A 3 -12.56 19.62 8.42
C PHE A 3 -11.90 19.28 7.94
N THR A 4 -12.03 19.33 7.45
CA THR A 4 -11.26 18.95 6.95
C THR A 4 -10.15 19.05 6.95
N LYS A 5 -9.92 19.56 7.02
CA LYS A 5 -8.76 19.58 6.96
C LYS A 5 -7.98 18.98 7.68
N ARG A 6 -8.08 18.58 8.23
CA ARG A 6 -7.33 17.93 8.84
C ARG A 6 -7.16 16.71 8.65
N VAL A 7 -7.68 16.43 8.32
CA VAL A 7 -7.51 15.31 8.14
C VAL A 7 -6.77 14.78 7.31
N THR A 8 -6.74 14.99 6.96
CA THR A 8 -6.20 14.53 6.06
C THR A 8 -4.87 14.45 5.98
N LYS A 9 -4.31 14.88 6.51
CA LYS A 9 -3.15 14.96 6.45
C LYS A 9 -2.35 13.83 6.27
N GLY A 10 -1.76 13.25 6.96
CA GLY A 10 -0.81 12.20 6.76
C GLY A 10 -1.28 11.09 5.90
N VAL A 11 -2.54 10.86 5.97
CA VAL A 11 -3.14 9.78 5.23
C VAL A 11 -3.00 9.93 3.75
N ILE A 12 -3.15 11.15 3.31
CA ILE A 12 -3.18 11.37 1.88
C ILE A 12 -1.82 11.36 1.24
N ASN A 13 -0.78 11.24 2.04
CA ASN A 13 0.55 11.22 1.50
C ASN A 13 1.12 9.84 1.31
N VAL A 14 0.27 8.83 1.45
CA VAL A 14 0.68 7.46 1.21
C VAL A 14 0.98 7.27 -0.27
N LYS A 15 2.13 6.70 -0.56
CA LYS A 15 2.55 6.52 -1.93
C LYS A 15 1.74 5.47 -2.68
N TYR A 16 1.29 4.44 -1.98
CA TYR A 16 0.57 3.33 -2.61
C TYR A 16 -0.79 3.15 -1.96
N PRO A 17 -1.74 4.07 -2.23
CA PRO A 17 -3.04 3.99 -1.57
C PRO A 17 -3.82 2.73 -1.93
N ASN A 18 -3.62 2.17 -3.13
CA ASN A 18 -4.34 0.95 -3.49
C ASN A 18 -3.84 -0.25 -2.72
N ILE A 19 -2.54 -0.29 -2.41
CA ILE A 19 -2.01 -1.36 -1.56
C ILE A 19 -2.62 -1.26 -0.16
N GLU A 20 -2.70 -0.05 0.39
CA GLU A 20 -3.32 0.14 1.69
C GLU A 20 -4.79 -0.21 1.68
N ALA A 21 -5.49 0.09 0.60
CA ALA A 21 -6.89 -0.27 0.47
C ALA A 21 -7.06 -1.79 0.50
N GLU A 22 -6.19 -2.51 -0.21
CA GLU A 22 -6.28 -3.97 -0.22
C GLU A 22 -5.92 -4.57 1.13
N ARG A 23 -4.90 -4.02 1.79
CA ARG A 23 -4.57 -4.47 3.14
C ARG A 23 -5.77 -4.34 4.06
N ALA A 24 -6.43 -3.18 4.00
CA ALA A 24 -7.60 -2.94 4.83
C ALA A 24 -8.74 -3.88 4.48
N ARG A 25 -8.94 -4.14 3.19
CA ARG A 25 -9.99 -5.06 2.75
C ARG A 25 -9.75 -6.47 3.29
N LEU A 26 -8.47 -6.86 3.41
CA LEU A 26 -8.13 -8.17 3.94
C LEU A 26 -8.20 -8.21 5.47
N GLY A 27 -8.42 -7.08 6.11
CA GLY A 27 -8.54 -7.03 7.56
C GLY A 27 -7.22 -7.16 8.29
N LEU A 28 -6.12 -6.85 7.63
CA LEU A 28 -4.80 -7.00 8.23
C LEU A 28 -4.25 -5.67 8.71
N SER A 29 -3.59 -5.67 9.87
CA SER A 29 -2.84 -4.50 10.28
C SER A 29 -1.59 -4.37 9.41
N LYS A 30 -0.93 -3.21 9.47
CA LYS A 30 0.31 -3.02 8.74
C LYS A 30 1.38 -4.03 9.19
N GLU A 31 1.43 -4.29 10.49
CA GLU A 31 2.36 -5.27 11.03
C GLU A 31 2.06 -6.67 10.51
N GLU A 32 0.79 -7.03 10.48
CA GLU A 32 0.39 -8.35 9.99
C GLU A 32 0.69 -8.51 8.51
N PHE A 33 0.43 -7.46 7.75
CA PHE A 33 0.68 -7.50 6.31
C PHE A 33 2.17 -7.64 6.02
N ALA A 34 3.00 -6.85 6.73
CA ALA A 34 4.44 -6.94 6.57
C ALA A 34 4.93 -8.34 6.91
N LYS A 35 4.41 -8.91 7.99
CA LYS A 35 4.80 -10.24 8.41
C LYS A 35 4.46 -11.29 7.34
N LYS A 36 3.27 -11.19 6.76
CA LYS A 36 2.88 -12.11 5.71
C LYS A 36 3.75 -11.98 4.46
N LEU A 37 4.25 -10.77 4.21
CA LEU A 37 5.17 -10.54 3.09
C LEU A 37 6.61 -10.93 3.42
N GLY A 38 6.88 -11.24 4.69
CA GLY A 38 8.22 -11.64 5.10
C GLY A 38 9.17 -10.47 5.27
N VAL A 39 8.66 -9.28 5.56
CA VAL A 39 9.49 -8.09 5.73
C VAL A 39 9.22 -7.45 7.07
N ALA A 40 10.16 -6.61 7.51
CA ALA A 40 9.98 -5.87 8.75
C ALA A 40 8.91 -4.79 8.57
N THR A 41 8.22 -4.48 9.65
CA THR A 41 7.20 -3.45 9.62
C THR A 41 7.76 -2.13 9.14
N LYS A 42 8.97 -1.79 9.59
CA LYS A 42 9.61 -0.55 9.17
C LYS A 42 9.82 -0.51 7.65
N THR A 43 10.16 -1.65 7.06
CA THR A 43 10.35 -1.73 5.62
C THR A 43 9.05 -1.41 4.90
N TYR A 44 7.94 -1.93 5.38
CA TYR A 44 6.64 -1.64 4.80
C TYR A 44 6.32 -0.14 4.90
N TYR A 45 6.55 0.46 6.06
CA TYR A 45 6.33 1.89 6.23
C TYR A 45 7.21 2.72 5.30
N ASN A 46 8.45 2.29 5.08
CA ASN A 46 9.33 3.01 4.16
C ASN A 46 8.78 2.99 2.74
N TRP A 47 8.18 1.89 2.33
CA TRP A 47 7.54 1.84 1.02
C TRP A 47 6.39 2.84 0.94
N LEU A 48 5.53 2.84 1.95
CA LEU A 48 4.36 3.74 1.97
C LEU A 48 4.78 5.19 1.97
N ASN A 49 5.90 5.50 2.57
CA ASN A 49 6.40 6.87 2.63
C ASN A 49 7.26 7.25 1.43
N GLY A 50 7.46 6.33 0.51
CA GLY A 50 8.22 6.61 -0.70
C GLY A 50 9.72 6.65 -0.48
N VAL A 51 10.20 6.10 0.64
CA VAL A 51 11.63 6.09 0.94
C VAL A 51 12.37 5.11 0.05
N ASN A 52 11.78 3.94 -0.14
CA ASN A 52 12.38 2.88 -0.97
C ASN A 52 11.33 2.33 -1.92
N PRO A 53 11.74 1.88 -3.11
CA PRO A 53 10.83 1.19 -4.00
C PRO A 53 10.51 -0.21 -3.49
N ILE A 54 9.37 -0.73 -3.88
CA ILE A 54 8.99 -2.09 -3.51
C ILE A 54 9.68 -3.06 -4.48
N PRO A 55 10.41 -4.05 -3.95
CA PRO A 55 11.04 -5.05 -4.84
C PRO A 55 9.99 -5.81 -5.65
N SER A 56 10.35 -6.20 -6.86
CA SER A 56 9.40 -6.86 -7.75
C SER A 56 8.88 -8.18 -7.18
N ASN A 57 9.72 -8.93 -6.48
CA ASN A 57 9.26 -10.18 -5.90
C ASN A 57 8.19 -9.96 -4.82
N ILE A 58 8.31 -8.85 -4.09
CA ILE A 58 7.30 -8.51 -3.08
C ILE A 58 6.01 -8.05 -3.76
N LEU A 59 6.13 -7.32 -4.86
CA LEU A 59 4.94 -6.93 -5.62
C LEU A 59 4.17 -8.15 -6.11
N LEU A 60 4.88 -9.18 -6.54
CA LEU A 60 4.23 -10.42 -6.96
C LEU A 60 3.51 -11.09 -5.81
N ASP A 61 4.14 -11.10 -4.63
CA ASP A 61 3.50 -11.66 -3.44
C ASP A 61 2.25 -10.87 -3.05
N MET A 62 2.33 -9.55 -3.13
CA MET A 62 1.17 -8.71 -2.85
C MET A 62 0.03 -8.99 -3.82
N ALA A 63 0.37 -9.11 -5.10
CA ALA A 63 -0.65 -9.38 -6.12
C ALA A 63 -1.36 -10.69 -5.84
N ASP A 64 -0.60 -11.71 -5.44
CA ASP A 64 -1.19 -13.00 -5.10
C ASP A 64 -2.08 -12.89 -3.87
N MET A 65 -1.58 -12.26 -2.82
CA MET A 65 -2.33 -12.14 -1.57
C MET A 65 -3.62 -11.34 -1.75
N CYS A 66 -3.55 -10.30 -2.54
CA CYS A 66 -4.68 -9.39 -2.73
C CYS A 66 -5.58 -9.80 -3.88
N ASN A 67 -5.15 -10.80 -4.65
CA ASN A 67 -5.86 -11.20 -5.86
C ASN A 67 -6.09 -9.99 -6.77
N SER A 68 -5.04 -9.20 -6.94
CA SER A 68 -5.08 -7.96 -7.71
C SER A 68 -3.90 -7.94 -8.65
N ASP A 69 -3.97 -7.12 -9.70
CA ASP A 69 -2.82 -7.00 -10.57
C ASP A 69 -1.87 -5.92 -10.06
N ILE A 70 -0.63 -6.00 -10.53
CA ILE A 70 0.43 -5.12 -10.05
C ILE A 70 0.18 -3.67 -10.45
N ASP A 71 -0.35 -3.43 -11.65
CA ASP A 71 -0.64 -2.08 -12.09
C ASP A 71 -1.64 -1.39 -11.16
N TYR A 72 -2.68 -2.12 -10.75
CA TYR A 72 -3.63 -1.59 -9.81
C TYR A 72 -2.96 -1.25 -8.48
N LEU A 73 -2.13 -2.18 -7.98
CA LEU A 73 -1.48 -1.98 -6.68
C LEU A 73 -0.56 -0.77 -6.70
N LEU A 74 0.06 -0.51 -7.84
CA LEU A 74 0.96 0.64 -7.99
C LEU A 74 0.21 1.93 -8.34
N GLY A 75 -1.09 1.82 -8.62
CA GLY A 75 -1.87 2.99 -8.99
C GLY A 75 -1.69 3.39 -10.43
N ARG A 76 -1.33 2.45 -11.31
CA ARG A 76 -0.99 2.76 -12.69
C ARG A 76 -2.03 2.30 -13.71
N ASN A 77 -3.09 1.70 -13.25
CA ASN A 77 -4.03 1.08 -14.17
C ASN A 77 -5.02 2.05 -14.78
N GLY A 78 -4.75 3.11 -14.82
CA GLY A 78 -5.72 3.96 -15.41
C GLY A 78 -5.90 3.80 -16.86
N LYS A 79 -6.04 3.56 -16.97
CA LYS A 79 -6.23 3.84 -17.73
C LYS A 79 -6.42 4.54 -18.01
N GLY A 80 -6.44 4.74 -17.80
CA GLY A 80 -6.53 5.40 -17.96
C GLY A 80 -6.42 5.78 -18.26
N VAL A 81 -6.30 5.75 -18.27
CA VAL A 81 -6.10 6.00 -18.50
C VAL A 81 -5.95 6.10 -18.74
#